data_3b362afc54843cbe60bfb02cb788b6a2
#
_entry.id   3b362afc54843cbe60bfb02cb788b6a2
#
_cell.length_a   1.000
_cell.length_b   1.000
_cell.length_c   1.000
_cell.angle_alpha   90.00
_cell.angle_beta   90.00
_cell.angle_gamma   90.00
#
_symmetry.space_group_name_H-M   'P 1'
#
loop_
_entity.id
_entity.type
_entity.pdbx_description
1 polymer ?
#
loop_
_entity_poly.entity_id
_entity_poly.type
_entity_poly.pdbx_seq_one_letter_code
_entity_poly.pdbx_strand_id
1 'polypeptide(L)'
;KNTNSMKYQQRKKALVLLADGTIFYGKSVGIEGTVTGEICFNTGMTGYQEIFTDPSYFGQIMVTTNAHIGNYGINTSEVESDGIKISGLVVRNFSFEHSRVDSHGNLKDWFVEHNLVAISDVDTRALVSYIRDHGAMNAIISTAGTNIAELTQLLTEVPSMEGLELSSSVCTKAPYFVGDERSELKISVLDIGIKKNIINNLVKRGAYVKVFPFNSSFEELEAFQPDGYFISNGPGDPEPLIEAQAVAKEIIKRDLPLFGICL
;
A
#
# COMPACT_ATOMS: atom_id res chain seq x y z
N LYS A 1 -27.68 12.59 30.64
CA LYS A 1 -27.92 13.48 29.47
C LYS A 1 -26.67 14.35 29.31
N ASN A 2 -25.66 13.87 28.63
CA ASN A 2 -24.58 14.71 28.13
C ASN A 2 -24.52 14.50 26.62
N THR A 3 -25.37 15.25 25.91
CA THR A 3 -25.24 15.47 24.47
C THR A 3 -24.18 16.54 24.26
N ASN A 4 -22.91 16.18 24.45
CA ASN A 4 -21.83 17.05 24.00
C ASN A 4 -21.66 16.85 22.50
N SER A 5 -22.17 17.79 21.75
CA SER A 5 -22.07 17.88 20.32
C SER A 5 -20.58 17.91 19.91
N MET A 6 -20.06 16.82 19.35
CA MET A 6 -18.76 16.77 18.67
C MET A 6 -18.72 17.65 17.39
N LYS A 7 -19.55 18.69 17.34
CA LYS A 7 -19.81 19.45 16.11
C LYS A 7 -18.64 20.30 15.61
N TYR A 8 -17.62 20.56 16.42
CA TYR A 8 -16.46 21.38 15.99
C TYR A 8 -15.18 21.04 16.76
N GLN A 9 -14.70 19.79 16.68
CA GLN A 9 -13.31 19.57 17.09
C GLN A 9 -12.40 20.38 16.15
N GLN A 10 -11.70 21.37 16.68
CA GLN A 10 -10.75 22.17 15.94
C GLN A 10 -9.55 21.28 15.57
N ARG A 11 -9.56 20.73 14.35
CA ARG A 11 -8.46 19.88 13.86
C ARG A 11 -7.20 20.71 13.64
N LYS A 12 -6.06 20.15 13.98
CA LYS A 12 -4.76 20.82 13.78
C LYS A 12 -4.50 21.08 12.30
N LYS A 13 -3.84 22.21 12.03
CA LYS A 13 -3.33 22.51 10.69
C LYS A 13 -2.26 21.48 10.33
N ALA A 14 -2.24 21.11 9.07
CA ALA A 14 -1.30 20.15 8.49
C ALA A 14 -0.93 20.59 7.09
N LEU A 15 0.17 20.07 6.57
CA LEU A 15 0.60 20.33 5.21
C LEU A 15 1.22 19.10 4.55
N VAL A 16 1.21 19.15 3.22
CA VAL A 16 2.03 18.30 2.34
C VAL A 16 3.04 19.22 1.68
N LEU A 17 4.33 18.92 1.81
CA LEU A 17 5.42 19.60 1.11
C LEU A 17 6.02 18.62 0.10
N LEU A 18 6.11 19.03 -1.16
CA LEU A 18 6.73 18.27 -2.24
C LEU A 18 8.23 18.60 -2.35
N ALA A 19 9.00 17.71 -2.97
CA ALA A 19 10.44 17.84 -3.12
C ALA A 19 10.89 19.14 -3.84
N ASP A 20 10.04 19.69 -4.70
CA ASP A 20 10.27 20.92 -5.41
C ASP A 20 9.89 22.20 -4.62
N GLY A 21 9.43 22.03 -3.38
CA GLY A 21 9.00 23.12 -2.49
C GLY A 21 7.53 23.49 -2.60
N THR A 22 6.74 22.83 -3.45
CA THR A 22 5.29 23.09 -3.56
C THR A 22 4.56 22.59 -2.31
N ILE A 23 3.62 23.39 -1.79
CA ILE A 23 2.94 23.12 -0.52
C ILE A 23 1.43 23.08 -0.72
N PHE A 24 0.80 22.04 -0.13
CA PHE A 24 -0.65 21.93 0.00
C PHE A 24 -1.04 21.91 1.47
N TYR A 25 -1.95 22.78 1.86
CA TYR A 25 -2.44 22.87 3.25
C TYR A 25 -3.71 22.06 3.45
N GLY A 26 -3.88 21.56 4.67
CA GLY A 26 -5.06 20.82 5.09
C GLY A 26 -5.17 20.72 6.60
N LYS A 27 -5.81 19.66 7.08
CA LYS A 27 -6.06 19.42 8.51
C LYS A 27 -5.76 17.96 8.85
N SER A 28 -5.17 17.74 10.03
CA SER A 28 -4.85 16.41 10.56
C SER A 28 -6.11 15.54 10.72
N VAL A 29 -5.98 14.25 10.39
CA VAL A 29 -7.04 13.24 10.59
C VAL A 29 -6.53 12.07 11.42
N GLY A 30 -5.43 11.44 11.08
CA GLY A 30 -4.88 10.27 11.79
C GLY A 30 -4.16 10.63 13.09
N ILE A 31 -3.02 10.02 13.33
CA ILE A 31 -2.14 10.40 14.44
C ILE A 31 -1.39 11.69 14.12
N GLU A 32 -0.88 12.35 15.17
CA GLU A 32 0.08 13.44 15.00
C GLU A 32 1.45 12.89 14.67
N GLY A 33 2.09 13.50 13.67
CA GLY A 33 3.42 13.07 13.26
C GLY A 33 3.88 13.73 11.97
N THR A 34 5.06 13.33 11.55
CA THR A 34 5.67 13.70 10.28
C THR A 34 6.12 12.42 9.59
N VAL A 35 5.72 12.23 8.35
CA VAL A 35 6.07 11.07 7.53
C VAL A 35 6.54 11.51 6.15
N THR A 36 7.43 10.72 5.58
CA THR A 36 8.02 10.94 4.27
C THR A 36 7.76 9.75 3.36
N GLY A 37 7.94 9.95 2.08
CA GLY A 37 7.86 8.92 1.05
C GLY A 37 7.63 9.51 -0.33
N GLU A 38 7.79 8.71 -1.35
CA GLU A 38 7.38 9.10 -2.68
C GLU A 38 5.86 9.26 -2.73
N ILE A 39 5.38 10.37 -3.31
CA ILE A 39 3.96 10.64 -3.41
C ILE A 39 3.39 9.98 -4.66
N CYS A 40 2.32 9.20 -4.47
CA CYS A 40 1.57 8.57 -5.54
C CYS A 40 0.07 8.82 -5.38
N PHE A 41 -0.73 8.50 -6.39
CA PHE A 41 -2.18 8.63 -6.31
C PHE A 41 -2.91 7.40 -6.83
N ASN A 42 -4.10 7.18 -6.30
CA ASN A 42 -5.01 6.14 -6.76
C ASN A 42 -6.36 6.73 -7.14
N THR A 43 -6.91 6.29 -8.29
CA THR A 43 -8.16 6.80 -8.87
C THR A 43 -9.37 5.92 -8.58
N GLY A 44 -9.22 4.87 -7.76
CA GLY A 44 -10.31 3.99 -7.35
C GLY A 44 -11.41 4.75 -6.63
N MET A 45 -12.67 4.52 -7.04
CA MET A 45 -13.83 5.18 -6.42
C MET A 45 -14.26 4.52 -5.11
N THR A 46 -13.84 3.27 -4.90
CA THR A 46 -14.13 2.42 -3.71
C THR A 46 -12.90 1.60 -3.38
N GLY A 47 -12.93 0.86 -2.26
CA GLY A 47 -11.86 -0.06 -1.90
C GLY A 47 -10.65 0.64 -1.24
N TYR A 48 -10.90 1.65 -0.41
CA TYR A 48 -9.81 2.38 0.20
C TYR A 48 -8.99 1.53 1.18
N GLN A 49 -9.59 0.56 1.89
CA GLN A 49 -8.84 -0.33 2.78
C GLN A 49 -7.91 -1.22 1.99
N GLU A 50 -8.37 -1.78 0.88
CA GLU A 50 -7.57 -2.57 -0.04
C GLU A 50 -6.39 -1.76 -0.58
N ILE A 51 -6.61 -0.48 -0.93
CA ILE A 51 -5.54 0.42 -1.39
C ILE A 51 -4.52 0.67 -0.27
N PHE A 52 -4.97 0.99 0.96
CA PHE A 52 -4.07 1.33 2.06
C PHE A 52 -3.28 0.12 2.58
N THR A 53 -3.79 -1.09 2.39
CA THR A 53 -3.17 -2.35 2.80
C THR A 53 -2.46 -3.10 1.66
N ASP A 54 -2.48 -2.56 0.44
CA ASP A 54 -1.76 -3.13 -0.70
C ASP A 54 -0.24 -2.99 -0.49
N PRO A 55 0.51 -4.09 -0.42
CA PRO A 55 1.96 -4.04 -0.25
C PRO A 55 2.71 -3.25 -1.33
N SER A 56 2.14 -3.13 -2.55
CA SER A 56 2.74 -2.35 -3.64
C SER A 56 2.96 -0.88 -3.28
N TYR A 57 2.19 -0.34 -2.33
CA TYR A 57 2.32 1.06 -1.87
C TYR A 57 3.16 1.22 -0.60
N PHE A 58 3.92 0.18 -0.23
CA PHE A 58 4.73 0.23 0.98
C PHE A 58 5.71 1.42 0.97
N GLY A 59 5.61 2.24 2.02
CA GLY A 59 6.46 3.42 2.18
C GLY A 59 6.06 4.64 1.36
N GLN A 60 5.04 4.57 0.49
CA GLN A 60 4.59 5.71 -0.30
C GLN A 60 3.54 6.56 0.42
N ILE A 61 3.49 7.85 0.10
CA ILE A 61 2.41 8.75 0.49
C ILE A 61 1.30 8.65 -0.55
N MET A 62 0.12 8.15 -0.13
CA MET A 62 -1.03 7.94 -1.00
C MET A 62 -1.93 9.17 -1.07
N VAL A 63 -2.25 9.62 -2.29
CA VAL A 63 -3.32 10.60 -2.55
C VAL A 63 -4.52 9.89 -3.15
N THR A 64 -5.68 9.98 -2.51
CA THR A 64 -6.91 9.44 -3.10
C THR A 64 -7.64 10.51 -3.92
N THR A 65 -8.09 10.16 -5.12
CA THR A 65 -8.91 11.06 -5.95
C THR A 65 -10.37 11.04 -5.58
N ASN A 66 -10.82 10.05 -4.81
CA ASN A 66 -12.17 9.95 -4.32
C ASN A 66 -12.51 11.17 -3.44
N ALA A 67 -13.69 11.73 -3.65
CA ALA A 67 -14.14 12.94 -2.93
C ALA A 67 -14.34 12.70 -1.44
N HIS A 68 -14.68 11.49 -1.00
CA HIS A 68 -14.96 11.14 0.39
C HIS A 68 -14.29 9.84 0.80
N ILE A 69 -13.54 9.88 1.90
CA ILE A 69 -12.90 8.72 2.51
C ILE A 69 -13.44 8.55 3.93
N GLY A 70 -13.69 7.31 4.36
CA GLY A 70 -14.22 6.95 5.68
C GLY A 70 -15.75 6.76 5.74
N ASN A 71 -16.48 7.10 4.68
CA ASN A 71 -17.95 7.11 4.64
C ASN A 71 -18.60 5.72 4.79
N TYR A 72 -17.90 4.63 4.50
CA TYR A 72 -18.40 3.27 4.72
C TYR A 72 -17.66 2.48 5.83
N GLY A 73 -16.78 3.16 6.59
CA GLY A 73 -16.07 2.56 7.73
C GLY A 73 -15.02 1.54 7.33
N ILE A 74 -14.79 0.55 8.17
CA ILE A 74 -13.85 -0.53 7.95
C ILE A 74 -14.56 -1.90 7.96
N ASN A 75 -13.96 -2.86 7.24
CA ASN A 75 -14.33 -4.27 7.29
C ASN A 75 -13.06 -5.13 7.30
N THR A 76 -12.96 -6.07 8.23
CA THR A 76 -11.77 -6.92 8.41
C THR A 76 -11.48 -7.85 7.24
N SER A 77 -12.44 -8.08 6.35
CA SER A 77 -12.27 -8.88 5.13
C SER A 77 -11.74 -8.07 3.93
N GLU A 78 -11.79 -6.74 4.01
CA GLU A 78 -11.44 -5.82 2.92
C GLU A 78 -9.99 -5.31 3.07
N VAL A 79 -9.05 -6.23 3.26
CA VAL A 79 -7.63 -5.94 3.40
C VAL A 79 -6.79 -6.87 2.53
N GLU A 80 -5.73 -6.32 1.95
CA GLU A 80 -4.83 -7.05 1.05
C GLU A 80 -3.57 -7.60 1.76
N SER A 81 -3.33 -7.20 3.01
CA SER A 81 -2.21 -7.69 3.83
C SER A 81 -2.53 -7.60 5.32
N ASP A 82 -1.54 -7.75 6.18
CA ASP A 82 -1.62 -7.76 7.64
C ASP A 82 -1.81 -6.38 8.29
N GLY A 83 -1.84 -5.30 7.50
CA GLY A 83 -2.04 -3.95 7.99
C GLY A 83 -1.81 -2.87 6.94
N ILE A 84 -1.84 -1.61 7.36
CA ILE A 84 -1.59 -0.46 6.49
C ILE A 84 -0.14 -0.50 5.99
N LYS A 85 0.07 -0.30 4.69
CA LYS A 85 1.37 -0.31 4.02
C LYS A 85 1.82 1.08 3.56
N ILE A 86 0.88 1.99 3.30
CA ILE A 86 1.21 3.37 2.96
C ILE A 86 1.85 4.10 4.15
N SER A 87 2.81 5.00 3.90
CA SER A 87 3.46 5.79 4.94
C SER A 87 2.58 6.94 5.41
N GLY A 88 1.75 7.49 4.53
CA GLY A 88 0.86 8.61 4.82
C GLY A 88 -0.29 8.71 3.84
N LEU A 89 -1.34 9.46 4.21
CA LEU A 89 -2.54 9.58 3.41
C LEU A 89 -2.96 11.04 3.23
N VAL A 90 -3.30 11.40 1.99
CA VAL A 90 -3.86 12.70 1.60
C VAL A 90 -5.25 12.51 0.99
N VAL A 91 -6.26 13.16 1.56
CA VAL A 91 -7.64 13.06 1.09
C VAL A 91 -8.31 14.43 0.93
N ARG A 92 -9.34 14.50 0.07
CA ARG A 92 -10.14 15.71 -0.12
C ARG A 92 -11.05 15.95 1.09
N ASN A 93 -11.93 14.99 1.39
CA ASN A 93 -12.83 15.05 2.53
C ASN A 93 -12.73 13.74 3.31
N PHE A 94 -12.78 13.87 4.63
CA PHE A 94 -12.77 12.73 5.54
C PHE A 94 -14.09 12.65 6.32
N SER A 95 -14.73 11.47 6.29
CA SER A 95 -15.93 11.19 7.06
C SER A 95 -15.56 10.52 8.37
N PHE A 96 -15.89 11.17 9.48
CA PHE A 96 -15.66 10.62 10.83
C PHE A 96 -16.74 9.60 11.22
N GLU A 97 -17.90 9.68 10.59
CA GLU A 97 -19.00 8.75 10.76
C GLU A 97 -19.17 7.91 9.51
N HIS A 98 -19.49 6.64 9.70
CA HIS A 98 -19.77 5.70 8.62
C HIS A 98 -21.24 5.30 8.60
N SER A 99 -21.73 4.89 7.43
CA SER A 99 -23.15 4.55 7.21
C SER A 99 -23.39 3.11 6.72
N ARG A 100 -22.34 2.34 6.47
CA ARG A 100 -22.45 0.95 6.02
C ARG A 100 -22.84 0.02 7.16
N VAL A 101 -23.85 -0.84 6.94
CA VAL A 101 -24.42 -1.72 7.98
C VAL A 101 -23.43 -2.77 8.49
N ASP A 102 -22.61 -3.31 7.60
CA ASP A 102 -21.59 -4.33 7.90
C ASP A 102 -20.21 -3.74 8.20
N SER A 103 -20.15 -2.49 8.58
CA SER A 103 -18.92 -1.86 9.07
C SER A 103 -18.56 -2.35 10.47
N HIS A 104 -17.30 -2.68 10.68
CA HIS A 104 -16.76 -3.12 11.98
C HIS A 104 -16.20 -1.96 12.82
N GLY A 105 -16.18 -0.73 12.29
CA GLY A 105 -15.69 0.46 12.98
C GLY A 105 -15.46 1.65 12.06
N ASN A 106 -15.03 2.75 12.64
CA ASN A 106 -14.70 3.93 11.87
C ASN A 106 -13.23 3.94 11.43
N LEU A 107 -12.99 4.60 10.31
CA LEU A 107 -11.67 4.62 9.67
C LEU A 107 -10.65 5.43 10.50
N LYS A 108 -11.07 6.43 11.27
CA LYS A 108 -10.18 7.23 12.12
C LYS A 108 -9.54 6.39 13.22
N ASP A 109 -10.32 5.57 13.92
CA ASP A 109 -9.80 4.73 15.00
C ASP A 109 -8.82 3.69 14.43
N TRP A 110 -9.13 3.15 13.27
CA TRP A 110 -8.23 2.24 12.55
C TRP A 110 -6.91 2.91 12.15
N PHE A 111 -6.93 4.19 11.75
CA PHE A 111 -5.69 4.95 11.50
C PHE A 111 -4.86 5.12 12.77
N VAL A 112 -5.51 5.39 13.91
CA VAL A 112 -4.83 5.51 15.20
C VAL A 112 -4.20 4.17 15.61
N GLU A 113 -4.93 3.07 15.48
CA GLU A 113 -4.47 1.72 15.78
C GLU A 113 -3.22 1.33 14.94
N HIS A 114 -3.19 1.76 13.67
CA HIS A 114 -2.11 1.46 12.74
C HIS A 114 -1.07 2.59 12.63
N ASN A 115 -1.12 3.59 13.51
CA ASN A 115 -0.20 4.73 13.55
C ASN A 115 -0.08 5.51 12.22
N LEU A 116 -1.18 5.64 11.46
CA LEU A 116 -1.17 6.36 10.18
C LEU A 116 -1.28 7.87 10.38
N VAL A 117 -0.34 8.62 9.82
CA VAL A 117 -0.43 10.07 9.64
C VAL A 117 -1.27 10.36 8.40
N ALA A 118 -2.34 11.13 8.57
CA ALA A 118 -3.26 11.47 7.48
C ALA A 118 -3.67 12.95 7.53
N ILE A 119 -3.90 13.52 6.35
CA ILE A 119 -4.34 14.90 6.15
C ILE A 119 -5.57 14.94 5.24
N SER A 120 -6.54 15.76 5.60
CA SER A 120 -7.74 16.02 4.79
C SER A 120 -7.92 17.52 4.51
N ASP A 121 -8.97 17.86 3.80
CA ASP A 121 -9.29 19.23 3.34
C ASP A 121 -8.22 19.77 2.35
N VAL A 122 -7.51 18.86 1.66
CA VAL A 122 -6.51 19.18 0.64
C VAL A 122 -7.18 19.26 -0.74
N ASP A 123 -6.72 20.17 -1.60
CA ASP A 123 -7.12 20.15 -3.01
C ASP A 123 -6.42 19.01 -3.75
N THR A 124 -6.96 17.80 -3.58
CA THR A 124 -6.38 16.59 -4.18
C THR A 124 -6.45 16.61 -5.70
N ARG A 125 -7.40 17.35 -6.30
CA ARG A 125 -7.46 17.49 -7.76
C ARG A 125 -6.27 18.28 -8.29
N ALA A 126 -5.94 19.40 -7.65
CA ALA A 126 -4.76 20.20 -8.01
C ALA A 126 -3.47 19.39 -7.75
N LEU A 127 -3.37 18.72 -6.60
CA LEU A 127 -2.21 17.91 -6.24
C LEU A 127 -1.98 16.76 -7.24
N VAL A 128 -3.02 16.01 -7.59
CA VAL A 128 -2.92 14.89 -8.56
C VAL A 128 -2.56 15.39 -9.95
N SER A 129 -3.14 16.51 -10.40
CA SER A 129 -2.74 17.13 -11.67
C SER A 129 -1.27 17.53 -11.65
N TYR A 130 -0.82 18.10 -10.53
CA TYR A 130 0.58 18.49 -10.34
C TYR A 130 1.54 17.30 -10.43
N ILE A 131 1.28 16.23 -9.67
CA ILE A 131 2.09 15.00 -9.70
C ILE A 131 2.13 14.38 -11.09
N ARG A 132 0.98 14.32 -11.79
CA ARG A 132 0.90 13.78 -13.14
C ARG A 132 1.76 14.56 -14.14
N ASP A 133 1.80 15.88 -14.01
CA ASP A 133 2.47 16.76 -14.97
C ASP A 133 3.98 16.89 -14.66
N HIS A 134 4.41 16.69 -13.41
CA HIS A 134 5.82 16.83 -12.96
C HIS A 134 6.52 15.50 -12.65
N GLY A 135 5.77 14.38 -12.63
CA GLY A 135 6.31 13.06 -12.30
C GLY A 135 6.25 12.71 -10.81
N ALA A 136 6.61 11.48 -10.51
CA ALA A 136 6.75 11.00 -9.14
C ALA A 136 7.89 11.75 -8.42
N MET A 137 7.68 12.10 -7.16
CA MET A 137 8.68 12.79 -6.34
C MET A 137 8.48 12.49 -4.86
N ASN A 138 9.51 12.71 -4.07
CA ASN A 138 9.40 12.60 -2.62
C ASN A 138 8.54 13.74 -2.05
N ALA A 139 7.82 13.43 -0.98
CA ALA A 139 6.99 14.37 -0.25
C ALA A 139 7.07 14.10 1.25
N ILE A 140 6.60 15.06 2.03
CA ILE A 140 6.46 14.96 3.47
C ILE A 140 5.07 15.45 3.88
N ILE A 141 4.40 14.68 4.75
CA ILE A 141 3.20 15.13 5.45
C ILE A 141 3.61 15.50 6.87
N SER A 142 3.23 16.69 7.33
CA SER A 142 3.39 17.07 8.72
C SER A 142 2.08 17.55 9.33
N THR A 143 1.71 16.94 10.47
CA THR A 143 0.61 17.33 11.34
C THR A 143 1.10 17.77 12.72
N ALA A 144 2.41 17.62 12.98
CA ALA A 144 3.06 17.98 14.25
C ALA A 144 3.69 19.38 14.23
N GLY A 145 3.89 19.97 13.06
CA GLY A 145 4.46 21.29 12.89
C GLY A 145 4.47 21.75 11.44
N THR A 146 4.68 23.05 11.24
CA THR A 146 4.67 23.69 9.91
C THR A 146 5.92 24.52 9.65
N ASN A 147 7.04 24.21 10.32
CA ASN A 147 8.34 24.84 10.04
C ASN A 147 8.89 24.30 8.70
N ILE A 148 8.68 25.07 7.65
CA ILE A 148 9.03 24.67 6.28
C ILE A 148 10.53 24.39 6.13
N ALA A 149 11.40 25.16 6.78
CA ALA A 149 12.85 24.96 6.66
C ALA A 149 13.29 23.59 7.22
N GLU A 150 12.77 23.20 8.39
CA GLU A 150 13.02 21.88 8.98
C GLU A 150 12.47 20.75 8.12
N LEU A 151 11.23 20.90 7.62
CA LEU A 151 10.60 19.90 6.77
C LEU A 151 11.33 19.74 5.43
N THR A 152 11.81 20.84 4.85
CA THR A 152 12.62 20.80 3.62
C THR A 152 13.92 20.05 3.85
N GLN A 153 14.59 20.30 4.97
CA GLN A 153 15.81 19.57 5.30
C GLN A 153 15.54 18.06 5.44
N LEU A 154 14.53 17.67 6.20
CA LEU A 154 14.13 16.26 6.33
C LEU A 154 13.83 15.62 4.96
N LEU A 155 13.19 16.35 4.06
CA LEU A 155 12.83 15.86 2.75
C LEU A 155 14.05 15.60 1.85
N THR A 156 15.15 16.33 2.03
CA THR A 156 16.40 16.07 1.29
C THR A 156 17.09 14.77 1.69
N GLU A 157 16.78 14.22 2.86
CA GLU A 157 17.34 12.97 3.37
C GLU A 157 16.54 11.73 2.93
N VAL A 158 15.36 11.93 2.31
CA VAL A 158 14.50 10.84 1.84
C VAL A 158 15.09 10.21 0.58
N PRO A 159 15.39 8.90 0.58
CA PRO A 159 15.93 8.24 -0.60
C PRO A 159 14.94 8.26 -1.76
N SER A 160 15.46 8.21 -2.98
CA SER A 160 14.64 7.94 -4.16
C SER A 160 14.07 6.53 -4.10
N MET A 161 12.91 6.30 -4.72
CA MET A 161 12.37 4.95 -4.90
C MET A 161 13.23 4.10 -5.85
N GLU A 162 13.96 4.75 -6.77
CA GLU A 162 14.88 4.10 -7.69
C GLU A 162 16.02 3.39 -6.92
N GLY A 163 16.23 2.12 -7.20
CA GLY A 163 17.20 1.27 -6.53
C GLY A 163 16.80 0.76 -5.14
N LEU A 164 15.59 1.06 -4.65
CA LEU A 164 15.13 0.59 -3.35
C LEU A 164 14.54 -0.82 -3.42
N GLU A 165 15.16 -1.76 -2.69
CA GLU A 165 14.60 -3.07 -2.39
C GLU A 165 13.65 -2.96 -1.19
N LEU A 166 12.34 -3.10 -1.41
CA LEU A 166 11.30 -3.02 -0.38
C LEU A 166 10.52 -4.33 -0.19
N SER A 167 10.71 -5.30 -1.07
CA SER A 167 10.01 -6.59 -1.03
C SER A 167 10.32 -7.37 0.25
N SER A 168 11.56 -7.32 0.73
CA SER A 168 11.96 -7.94 1.99
C SER A 168 11.18 -7.46 3.21
N SER A 169 10.62 -6.25 3.16
CA SER A 169 9.83 -5.66 4.26
C SER A 169 8.37 -6.12 4.27
N VAL A 170 7.85 -6.63 3.15
CA VAL A 170 6.42 -6.95 2.99
C VAL A 170 6.12 -8.39 2.62
N CYS A 171 7.09 -9.14 2.09
CA CYS A 171 6.92 -10.54 1.71
C CYS A 171 6.84 -11.47 2.93
N THR A 172 6.37 -12.69 2.70
CA THR A 172 6.43 -13.77 3.70
C THR A 172 7.87 -14.06 4.12
N LYS A 173 8.06 -14.47 5.38
CA LYS A 173 9.38 -14.83 5.92
C LYS A 173 9.69 -16.33 5.80
N ALA A 174 8.67 -17.15 5.54
CA ALA A 174 8.81 -18.60 5.35
C ALA A 174 7.75 -19.09 4.35
N PRO A 175 8.03 -20.16 3.60
CA PRO A 175 7.03 -20.75 2.72
C PRO A 175 5.79 -21.20 3.48
N TYR A 176 4.61 -21.01 2.86
CA TYR A 176 3.33 -21.49 3.39
C TYR A 176 2.40 -21.97 2.28
N PHE A 177 1.38 -22.75 2.66
CA PHE A 177 0.43 -23.35 1.74
C PHE A 177 -0.97 -22.75 1.89
N VAL A 178 -1.71 -22.66 0.78
CA VAL A 178 -3.10 -22.21 0.76
C VAL A 178 -3.88 -23.06 -0.26
N GLY A 179 -5.09 -23.46 0.10
CA GLY A 179 -5.96 -24.30 -0.76
C GLY A 179 -6.04 -25.76 -0.31
N ASP A 180 -6.66 -26.60 -1.13
CA ASP A 180 -6.82 -28.03 -0.86
C ASP A 180 -5.61 -28.78 -1.45
N GLU A 181 -4.88 -29.52 -0.60
CA GLU A 181 -3.72 -30.31 -1.00
C GLU A 181 -4.04 -31.44 -2.01
N ARG A 182 -5.32 -31.80 -2.11
CA ARG A 182 -5.82 -32.82 -3.07
C ARG A 182 -6.08 -32.22 -4.45
N SER A 183 -5.90 -30.91 -4.62
CA SER A 183 -6.05 -30.24 -5.91
C SER A 183 -5.03 -30.77 -6.91
N GLU A 184 -5.51 -31.05 -8.13
CA GLU A 184 -4.66 -31.45 -9.25
C GLU A 184 -3.82 -30.29 -9.78
N LEU A 185 -4.25 -29.03 -9.59
CA LEU A 185 -3.56 -27.83 -10.03
C LEU A 185 -2.69 -27.26 -8.91
N LYS A 186 -1.36 -27.26 -9.11
CA LYS A 186 -0.39 -26.72 -8.16
C LYS A 186 0.28 -25.47 -8.71
N ILE A 187 0.34 -24.41 -7.93
CA ILE A 187 1.00 -23.14 -8.31
C ILE A 187 2.07 -22.77 -7.29
N SER A 188 3.30 -22.59 -7.76
CA SER A 188 4.38 -21.98 -7.00
C SER A 188 4.31 -20.46 -7.16
N VAL A 189 4.21 -19.72 -6.05
CA VAL A 189 4.12 -18.27 -6.02
C VAL A 189 5.38 -17.70 -5.40
N LEU A 190 6.07 -16.82 -6.10
CA LEU A 190 7.15 -15.99 -5.54
C LEU A 190 6.52 -14.71 -5.00
N ASP A 191 6.61 -14.51 -3.68
CA ASP A 191 6.02 -13.39 -2.97
C ASP A 191 6.99 -12.21 -2.92
N ILE A 192 6.72 -11.19 -3.73
CA ILE A 192 7.46 -9.92 -3.75
C ILE A 192 6.71 -8.82 -2.98
N GLY A 193 5.56 -9.15 -2.41
CA GLY A 193 4.60 -8.25 -1.76
C GLY A 193 3.18 -8.52 -2.27
N ILE A 194 2.79 -9.80 -2.26
CA ILE A 194 1.54 -10.26 -2.88
C ILE A 194 0.31 -9.74 -2.16
N LYS A 195 -0.68 -9.32 -2.93
CA LYS A 195 -2.02 -9.05 -2.40
C LYS A 195 -2.74 -10.34 -2.05
N LYS A 196 -3.33 -10.36 -0.87
CA LYS A 196 -4.11 -11.50 -0.34
C LYS A 196 -5.18 -11.98 -1.33
N ASN A 197 -5.83 -11.05 -2.02
CA ASN A 197 -6.89 -11.40 -2.97
C ASN A 197 -6.39 -12.12 -4.22
N ILE A 198 -5.12 -11.97 -4.60
CA ILE A 198 -4.51 -12.76 -5.68
C ILE A 198 -4.48 -14.24 -5.27
N ILE A 199 -3.97 -14.55 -4.09
CA ILE A 199 -3.95 -15.92 -3.56
C ILE A 199 -5.36 -16.49 -3.46
N ASN A 200 -6.31 -15.71 -2.91
CA ASN A 200 -7.70 -16.09 -2.81
C ASN A 200 -8.32 -16.43 -4.17
N ASN A 201 -7.96 -15.69 -5.22
CA ASN A 201 -8.46 -15.94 -6.58
C ASN A 201 -7.86 -17.19 -7.21
N LEU A 202 -6.59 -17.52 -6.94
CA LEU A 202 -5.98 -18.78 -7.38
C LEU A 202 -6.68 -19.97 -6.70
N VAL A 203 -6.86 -19.91 -5.39
CA VAL A 203 -7.52 -20.97 -4.61
C VAL A 203 -8.98 -21.14 -5.02
N LYS A 204 -9.75 -20.07 -5.23
CA LYS A 204 -11.13 -20.14 -5.73
C LYS A 204 -11.24 -20.82 -7.09
N ARG A 205 -10.17 -20.85 -7.87
CA ARG A 205 -10.09 -21.55 -9.17
C ARG A 205 -9.57 -22.97 -9.06
N GLY A 206 -9.44 -23.49 -7.84
CA GLY A 206 -9.05 -24.86 -7.56
C GLY A 206 -7.53 -25.06 -7.48
N ALA A 207 -6.74 -24.03 -7.35
CA ALA A 207 -5.29 -24.19 -7.19
C ALA A 207 -4.92 -24.52 -5.73
N TYR A 208 -3.98 -25.46 -5.55
CA TYR A 208 -3.19 -25.61 -4.35
C TYR A 208 -1.92 -24.77 -4.50
N VAL A 209 -1.77 -23.77 -3.67
CA VAL A 209 -0.74 -22.73 -3.81
C VAL A 209 0.30 -22.91 -2.73
N LYS A 210 1.60 -22.90 -3.13
CA LYS A 210 2.71 -22.73 -2.20
C LYS A 210 3.35 -21.37 -2.47
N VAL A 211 3.37 -20.53 -1.44
CA VAL A 211 3.92 -19.17 -1.48
C VAL A 211 5.32 -19.22 -0.90
N PHE A 212 6.29 -18.65 -1.61
CA PHE A 212 7.70 -18.63 -1.26
C PHE A 212 8.17 -17.18 -1.04
N PRO A 213 9.10 -16.92 -0.12
CA PRO A 213 9.77 -15.63 0.00
C PRO A 213 10.41 -15.17 -1.30
N PHE A 214 10.55 -13.83 -1.47
CA PHE A 214 11.08 -13.20 -2.69
C PHE A 214 12.49 -13.67 -3.09
N ASN A 215 13.29 -14.11 -2.12
CA ASN A 215 14.68 -14.56 -2.30
C ASN A 215 14.83 -16.08 -2.42
N SER A 216 13.73 -16.82 -2.63
CA SER A 216 13.77 -18.27 -2.87
C SER A 216 14.32 -18.58 -4.24
N SER A 217 15.07 -19.68 -4.35
CA SER A 217 15.64 -20.14 -5.61
C SER A 217 14.60 -20.84 -6.51
N PHE A 218 14.92 -20.97 -7.80
CA PHE A 218 14.09 -21.74 -8.73
C PHE A 218 13.94 -23.20 -8.28
N GLU A 219 15.00 -23.82 -7.79
CA GLU A 219 15.00 -25.21 -7.31
C GLU A 219 14.06 -25.42 -6.13
N GLU A 220 13.95 -24.42 -5.23
CA GLU A 220 13.00 -24.49 -4.12
C GLU A 220 11.54 -24.43 -4.62
N LEU A 221 11.25 -23.58 -5.61
CA LEU A 221 9.94 -23.49 -6.23
C LEU A 221 9.60 -24.76 -6.99
N GLU A 222 10.54 -25.32 -7.75
CA GLU A 222 10.42 -26.53 -8.54
C GLU A 222 10.20 -27.79 -7.69
N ALA A 223 10.81 -27.83 -6.49
CA ALA A 223 10.65 -28.96 -5.57
C ALA A 223 9.20 -29.23 -5.13
N PHE A 224 8.32 -28.23 -5.27
CA PHE A 224 6.88 -28.38 -5.07
C PHE A 224 6.19 -29.12 -6.23
N GLN A 225 6.87 -29.30 -7.38
CA GLN A 225 6.35 -29.87 -8.62
C GLN A 225 5.09 -29.13 -9.10
N PRO A 226 5.17 -27.81 -9.36
CA PRO A 226 4.02 -27.03 -9.75
C PRO A 226 3.67 -27.23 -11.22
N ASP A 227 2.39 -27.05 -11.57
CA ASP A 227 1.91 -26.97 -12.95
C ASP A 227 2.15 -25.58 -13.56
N GLY A 228 2.42 -24.59 -12.74
CA GLY A 228 2.74 -23.22 -13.16
C GLY A 228 3.32 -22.36 -12.05
N TYR A 229 3.93 -21.26 -12.48
CA TYR A 229 4.61 -20.31 -11.63
C TYR A 229 3.91 -18.97 -11.66
N PHE A 230 3.94 -18.28 -10.53
CA PHE A 230 3.38 -16.95 -10.39
C PHE A 230 4.39 -16.05 -9.69
N ILE A 231 4.73 -14.91 -10.32
CA ILE A 231 5.54 -13.85 -9.69
C ILE A 231 4.60 -12.70 -9.34
N SER A 232 4.57 -12.35 -8.07
CA SER A 232 3.59 -11.40 -7.57
C SER A 232 3.94 -9.94 -7.86
N ASN A 233 2.98 -9.05 -7.60
CA ASN A 233 3.21 -7.63 -7.41
C ASN A 233 4.11 -7.37 -6.19
N GLY A 234 4.66 -6.17 -6.09
CA GLY A 234 5.41 -5.72 -4.92
C GLY A 234 5.77 -4.25 -4.97
N PRO A 235 6.36 -3.70 -3.90
CA PRO A 235 6.82 -2.33 -3.81
C PRO A 235 8.27 -2.16 -4.26
N GLY A 236 8.67 -0.92 -4.50
CA GLY A 236 10.05 -0.55 -4.79
C GLY A 236 10.45 -0.72 -6.24
N ASP A 237 11.76 -0.82 -6.46
CA ASP A 237 12.35 -1.00 -7.78
C ASP A 237 12.58 -2.51 -8.04
N PRO A 238 12.22 -3.04 -9.22
CA PRO A 238 12.53 -4.42 -9.58
C PRO A 238 14.04 -4.67 -9.84
N GLU A 239 14.84 -3.63 -10.11
CA GLU A 239 16.24 -3.78 -10.45
C GLU A 239 17.07 -4.50 -9.37
N PRO A 240 16.96 -4.20 -8.07
CA PRO A 240 17.70 -4.89 -7.02
C PRO A 240 17.19 -6.31 -6.70
N LEU A 241 16.08 -6.77 -7.27
CA LEU A 241 15.50 -8.10 -7.01
C LEU A 241 16.20 -9.20 -7.85
N ILE A 242 17.48 -9.38 -7.65
CA ILE A 242 18.33 -10.27 -8.48
C ILE A 242 17.86 -11.73 -8.43
N GLU A 243 17.45 -12.22 -7.24
CA GLU A 243 16.96 -13.59 -7.05
C GLU A 243 15.65 -13.81 -7.82
N ALA A 244 14.70 -12.89 -7.70
CA ALA A 244 13.43 -12.97 -8.40
C ALA A 244 13.62 -12.91 -9.94
N GLN A 245 14.54 -12.07 -10.41
CA GLN A 245 14.91 -12.01 -11.82
C GLN A 245 15.54 -13.33 -12.30
N ALA A 246 16.40 -13.96 -11.49
CA ALA A 246 17.03 -15.24 -11.81
C ALA A 246 15.96 -16.34 -11.91
N VAL A 247 15.01 -16.39 -11.00
CA VAL A 247 13.87 -17.31 -11.04
C VAL A 247 13.05 -17.10 -12.32
N ALA A 248 12.69 -15.87 -12.65
CA ALA A 248 11.95 -15.56 -13.87
C ALA A 248 12.68 -16.02 -15.14
N LYS A 249 13.98 -15.74 -15.23
CA LYS A 249 14.82 -16.14 -16.37
C LYS A 249 14.89 -17.67 -16.52
N GLU A 250 15.01 -18.41 -15.42
CA GLU A 250 15.10 -19.87 -15.47
C GLU A 250 13.76 -20.51 -15.88
N ILE A 251 12.63 -19.98 -15.40
CA ILE A 251 11.28 -20.42 -15.80
C ILE A 251 11.07 -20.20 -17.31
N ILE A 252 11.41 -19.00 -17.81
CA ILE A 252 11.28 -18.66 -19.24
C ILE A 252 12.19 -19.53 -20.10
N LYS A 253 13.45 -19.74 -19.70
CA LYS A 253 14.42 -20.56 -20.40
C LYS A 253 13.96 -22.02 -20.56
N ARG A 254 13.22 -22.54 -19.57
CA ARG A 254 12.67 -23.89 -19.57
C ARG A 254 11.31 -24.01 -20.23
N ASP A 255 10.78 -22.93 -20.77
CA ASP A 255 9.43 -22.85 -21.39
C ASP A 255 8.31 -23.34 -20.46
N LEU A 256 8.39 -23.00 -19.16
CA LEU A 256 7.43 -23.38 -18.14
C LEU A 256 6.30 -22.34 -18.04
N PRO A 257 5.07 -22.76 -17.67
CA PRO A 257 3.96 -21.81 -17.52
C PRO A 257 4.24 -20.75 -16.45
N LEU A 258 4.29 -19.50 -16.85
CA LEU A 258 4.56 -18.35 -15.97
C LEU A 258 3.48 -17.27 -16.14
N PHE A 259 3.00 -16.75 -15.04
CA PHE A 259 2.19 -15.54 -15.00
C PHE A 259 2.76 -14.56 -13.96
N GLY A 260 2.79 -13.28 -14.30
CA GLY A 260 3.25 -12.21 -13.42
C GLY A 260 2.25 -11.08 -13.33
N ILE A 261 2.21 -10.42 -12.17
CA ILE A 261 1.50 -9.15 -11.97
C ILE A 261 2.52 -8.13 -11.53
N CYS A 262 2.65 -7.12 -12.32
CA CYS A 262 3.34 -5.86 -12.12
C CYS A 262 4.37 -5.80 -10.98
N LEU A 263 5.59 -5.46 -11.33
CA LEU A 263 6.53 -4.80 -10.44
C LEU A 263 7.19 -3.69 -11.24
#